data_1329844c7ce044f461dbc9a8e2f81ba4
#
_entry.id   1329844c7ce044f461dbc9a8e2f81ba4
#
_cell.length_a   1.000
_cell.length_b   1.000
_cell.length_c   1.000
_cell.angle_alpha   90.00
_cell.angle_beta   90.00
_cell.angle_gamma   90.00
#
_symmetry.space_group_name_H-M   'P 1'
#
loop_
_entity.id
_entity.type
_entity.pdbx_description
1 polymer ?
#
loop_
_entity_poly.entity_id
_entity_poly.type
_entity_poly.pdbx_seq_one_letter_code
_entity_poly.pdbx_strand_id
1 'polypeptide(L)'
;MTDKTPYVLVSVFKEDANEQEVAGAAGKIATIIDDWNAKGNMIWSGAFDDNKTSMSVIEGDQKEVEGFFNTYNDASKSFLSSYMYQWDAMPILSLLGQKQAPQ
;
A
#
# COMPACT_ATOMS: atom_id res chain seq x y z
N MET A 1 -24.70 0.10 -4.80
CA MET A 1 -23.43 -0.08 -5.51
C MET A 1 -22.32 0.58 -4.72
N THR A 2 -21.25 -0.12 -4.55
CA THR A 2 -20.12 0.38 -3.77
C THR A 2 -19.10 1.02 -4.69
N ASP A 3 -18.74 2.25 -4.42
CA ASP A 3 -17.71 2.91 -5.19
C ASP A 3 -16.34 2.47 -4.67
N LYS A 4 -15.50 2.10 -5.61
CA LYS A 4 -14.12 1.76 -5.28
C LYS A 4 -13.27 3.01 -5.34
N THR A 5 -12.48 3.21 -4.33
CA THR A 5 -11.58 4.34 -4.23
C THR A 5 -10.15 3.83 -4.33
N PRO A 6 -9.28 4.49 -5.10
CA PRO A 6 -7.87 4.07 -5.16
C PRO A 6 -7.11 4.54 -3.93
N TYR A 7 -6.20 3.68 -3.49
CA TYR A 7 -5.30 3.95 -2.38
C TYR A 7 -3.90 3.55 -2.78
N VAL A 8 -2.93 4.18 -2.14
CA VAL A 8 -1.51 3.84 -2.32
C VAL A 8 -0.99 3.30 -1.01
N LEU A 9 -0.43 2.09 -1.07
CA LEU A 9 0.25 1.47 0.06
C LEU A 9 1.75 1.60 -0.17
N VAL A 10 2.42 2.29 0.74
CA VAL A 10 3.88 2.44 0.70
C VAL A 10 4.47 1.66 1.86
N SER A 11 5.43 0.79 1.59
CA SER A 11 6.12 0.01 2.62
C SER A 11 7.61 0.22 2.49
N VAL A 12 8.27 0.46 3.61
CA VAL A 12 9.71 0.71 3.66
C VAL A 12 10.32 -0.26 4.67
N PHE A 13 11.37 -0.98 4.26
CA PHE A 13 12.09 -1.82 5.19
C PHE A 13 12.72 -0.98 6.29
N LYS A 14 12.57 -1.43 7.53
CA LYS A 14 13.24 -0.81 8.67
C LYS A 14 14.74 -1.11 8.61
N GLU A 15 15.53 -0.22 9.18
CA GLU A 15 16.98 -0.39 9.18
C GLU A 15 17.42 -1.67 9.88
N ASP A 16 16.70 -2.07 10.90
CA ASP A 16 16.99 -3.28 11.67
C ASP A 16 16.18 -4.49 11.19
N ALA A 17 15.65 -4.45 9.97
CA ALA A 17 14.89 -5.57 9.42
C ALA A 17 15.73 -6.83 9.41
N ASN A 18 15.14 -7.92 9.91
CA ASN A 18 15.82 -9.20 10.06
C ASN A 18 15.35 -10.14 8.95
N GLU A 19 16.30 -10.68 8.18
CA GLU A 19 15.98 -11.56 7.07
C GLU A 19 15.18 -12.78 7.51
N GLN A 20 15.44 -13.30 8.69
CA GLN A 20 14.70 -14.46 9.20
C GLN A 20 13.24 -14.10 9.48
N GLU A 21 12.99 -12.91 10.01
CA GLU A 21 11.62 -12.45 10.23
C GLU A 21 10.89 -12.25 8.91
N VAL A 22 11.56 -11.68 7.93
CA VAL A 22 10.99 -11.49 6.60
C VAL A 22 10.63 -12.84 5.99
N ALA A 23 11.56 -13.78 6.02
CA ALA A 23 11.34 -15.12 5.46
C ALA A 23 10.21 -15.84 6.20
N GLY A 24 10.15 -15.70 7.52
CA GLY A 24 9.11 -16.34 8.31
C GLY A 24 7.71 -15.77 8.05
N ALA A 25 7.62 -14.50 7.66
CA ALA A 25 6.34 -13.86 7.40
C ALA A 25 5.92 -13.90 5.94
N ALA A 26 6.84 -14.23 5.03
CA ALA A 26 6.60 -14.12 3.59
C ALA A 26 5.39 -14.91 3.11
N GLY A 27 5.22 -16.13 3.61
CA GLY A 27 4.08 -16.96 3.23
C GLY A 27 2.75 -16.36 3.66
N LYS A 28 2.70 -15.82 4.88
CA LYS A 28 1.48 -15.20 5.38
C LYS A 28 1.15 -13.93 4.60
N ILE A 29 2.16 -13.12 4.30
CA ILE A 29 1.98 -11.89 3.54
C ILE A 29 1.51 -12.23 2.12
N ALA A 30 2.12 -13.25 1.49
CA ALA A 30 1.71 -13.68 0.17
C ALA A 30 0.23 -14.10 0.16
N THR A 31 -0.22 -14.81 1.18
CA THR A 31 -1.62 -15.22 1.28
C THR A 31 -2.54 -14.00 1.40
N ILE A 32 -2.15 -13.01 2.21
CA ILE A 32 -2.94 -11.79 2.38
C ILE A 32 -3.08 -11.07 1.03
N ILE A 33 -1.99 -10.96 0.29
CA ILE A 33 -1.99 -10.29 -1.02
C ILE A 33 -2.78 -11.09 -2.04
N ASP A 34 -2.62 -12.42 -2.06
CA ASP A 34 -3.34 -13.28 -2.99
C ASP A 34 -4.85 -13.20 -2.74
N ASP A 35 -5.27 -13.19 -1.48
CA ASP A 35 -6.69 -13.05 -1.14
C ASP A 35 -7.24 -11.71 -1.63
N TRP A 36 -6.45 -10.65 -1.48
CA TRP A 36 -6.85 -9.33 -1.95
C TRP A 36 -6.94 -9.30 -3.48
N ASN A 37 -5.97 -9.88 -4.17
CA ASN A 37 -5.97 -9.99 -5.62
C ASN A 37 -7.16 -10.81 -6.13
N ALA A 38 -7.54 -11.85 -5.41
CA ALA A 38 -8.66 -12.70 -5.81
C ALA A 38 -9.98 -11.92 -5.85
N LYS A 39 -10.06 -10.83 -5.12
CA LYS A 39 -11.21 -9.95 -5.14
C LYS A 39 -11.17 -8.94 -6.29
N GLY A 40 -10.09 -8.92 -7.08
CA GLY A 40 -9.93 -7.97 -8.17
C GLY A 40 -9.62 -6.56 -7.72
N ASN A 41 -9.08 -6.41 -6.53
CA ASN A 41 -8.86 -5.10 -5.93
C ASN A 41 -7.43 -4.57 -6.04
N MET A 42 -6.47 -5.38 -6.51
CA MET A 42 -5.11 -4.93 -6.71
C MET A 42 -4.95 -4.41 -8.13
N ILE A 43 -4.46 -3.19 -8.28
CA ILE A 43 -4.25 -2.62 -9.60
C ILE A 43 -2.85 -2.96 -10.08
N TRP A 44 -1.83 -2.56 -9.32
CA TRP A 44 -0.44 -2.90 -9.64
C TRP A 44 0.45 -2.58 -8.45
N SER A 45 1.67 -3.10 -8.51
CA SER A 45 2.64 -2.82 -7.47
C SER A 45 4.04 -2.88 -8.06
N GLY A 46 4.98 -2.31 -7.34
CA GLY A 46 6.37 -2.29 -7.74
C GLY A 46 7.27 -1.86 -6.62
N ALA A 47 8.57 -1.98 -6.86
CA ALA A 47 9.60 -1.59 -5.91
C ALA A 47 10.41 -0.45 -6.49
N PHE A 48 10.85 0.45 -5.61
CA PHE A 48 11.74 1.53 -6.01
C PHE A 48 13.18 1.03 -6.03
N ASP A 49 14.05 1.78 -6.67
CA ASP A 49 15.45 1.39 -6.84
C ASP A 49 16.32 1.70 -5.62
N ASP A 50 15.70 2.09 -4.52
CA ASP A 50 16.43 2.28 -3.24
C ASP A 50 16.62 0.98 -2.47
N ASN A 51 16.11 -0.14 -3.00
CA ASN A 51 16.19 -1.48 -2.41
C ASN A 51 15.49 -1.61 -1.06
N LYS A 52 14.59 -0.70 -0.71
CA LYS A 52 13.89 -0.76 0.57
C LYS A 52 12.44 -0.30 0.51
N THR A 53 12.03 0.40 -0.55
CA THR A 53 10.68 0.96 -0.64
C THR A 53 9.88 0.29 -1.73
N SER A 54 8.66 -0.07 -1.43
CA SER A 54 7.71 -0.59 -2.41
C SER A 54 6.44 0.23 -2.37
N MET A 55 5.70 0.19 -3.48
CA MET A 55 4.43 0.89 -3.59
C MET A 55 3.43 0.01 -4.31
N SER A 56 2.22 -0.02 -3.79
CA SER A 56 1.12 -0.74 -4.44
C SER A 56 -0.06 0.19 -4.59
N VAL A 57 -0.75 0.07 -5.73
CA VAL A 57 -1.98 0.81 -5.95
C VAL A 57 -3.12 -0.20 -5.86
N ILE A 58 -4.07 0.06 -4.99
CA ILE A 58 -5.20 -0.84 -4.74
C ILE A 58 -6.50 -0.05 -4.82
N GLU A 59 -7.59 -0.76 -5.04
CA GLU A 59 -8.93 -0.18 -5.04
C GLU A 59 -9.83 -0.97 -4.12
N GLY A 60 -10.74 -0.26 -3.46
CA GLY A 60 -11.72 -0.91 -2.62
C GLY A 60 -12.53 0.11 -1.85
N ASP A 61 -13.54 -0.35 -1.13
CA ASP A 61 -14.21 0.56 -0.23
C ASP A 61 -13.35 0.74 1.02
N GLN A 62 -13.63 1.82 1.75
CA GLN A 62 -12.79 2.22 2.87
C GLN A 62 -12.62 1.12 3.91
N LYS A 63 -13.70 0.42 4.24
CA LYS A 63 -13.64 -0.63 5.27
C LYS A 63 -12.80 -1.81 4.82
N GLU A 64 -12.95 -2.21 3.55
CA GLU A 64 -12.15 -3.30 3.00
C GLU A 64 -10.67 -2.94 2.99
N VAL A 65 -10.35 -1.72 2.57
CA VAL A 65 -8.96 -1.26 2.50
C VAL A 65 -8.36 -1.18 3.90
N GLU A 66 -9.11 -0.66 4.86
CA GLU A 66 -8.62 -0.60 6.25
C GLU A 66 -8.37 -2.00 6.81
N GLY A 67 -9.27 -2.94 6.54
CA GLY A 67 -9.10 -4.32 6.98
C GLY A 67 -7.87 -4.97 6.37
N PHE A 68 -7.68 -4.79 5.07
CA PHE A 68 -6.50 -5.29 4.37
C PHE A 68 -5.22 -4.69 4.97
N PHE A 69 -5.20 -3.37 5.14
CA PHE A 69 -4.03 -2.70 5.68
C PHE A 69 -3.69 -3.18 7.08
N ASN A 70 -4.70 -3.30 7.94
CA ASN A 70 -4.46 -3.74 9.32
C ASN A 70 -3.89 -5.15 9.36
N THR A 71 -4.42 -6.06 8.54
CA THR A 71 -3.93 -7.43 8.48
C THR A 71 -2.51 -7.48 7.94
N TYR A 72 -2.25 -6.75 6.86
CA TYR A 72 -0.93 -6.67 6.26
C TYR A 72 0.09 -6.05 7.23
N ASN A 73 -0.29 -4.95 7.87
CA ASN A 73 0.60 -4.27 8.80
C ASN A 73 0.93 -5.13 10.01
N ASP A 74 -0.06 -5.82 10.57
CA ASP A 74 0.18 -6.71 11.70
C ASP A 74 1.15 -7.82 11.35
N ALA A 75 1.08 -8.33 10.11
CA ALA A 75 1.97 -9.41 9.67
C ALA A 75 3.39 -8.93 9.39
N SER A 76 3.59 -7.64 9.15
CA SER A 76 4.86 -7.13 8.65
C SER A 76 5.49 -6.02 9.49
N LYS A 77 4.82 -5.54 10.53
CA LYS A 77 5.27 -4.33 11.26
C LYS A 77 6.61 -4.47 11.94
N SER A 78 7.09 -5.68 12.16
CA SER A 78 8.41 -5.87 12.80
C SER A 78 9.55 -5.51 11.85
N PHE A 79 9.32 -5.56 10.53
CA PHE A 79 10.38 -5.28 9.55
C PHE A 79 9.97 -4.26 8.47
N LEU A 80 8.70 -3.89 8.40
CA LEU A 80 8.23 -2.87 7.45
C LEU A 80 7.54 -1.74 8.19
N SER A 81 7.80 -0.52 7.73
CA SER A 81 6.99 0.64 8.06
C SER A 81 6.05 0.87 6.88
N SER A 82 4.76 0.79 7.12
CA SER A 82 3.77 0.84 6.04
C SER A 82 2.82 2.00 6.24
N TYR A 83 2.44 2.61 5.12
CA TYR A 83 1.58 3.79 5.11
C TYR A 83 0.55 3.62 4.02
N MET A 84 -0.69 4.00 4.30
CA MET A 84 -1.79 3.91 3.35
C MET A 84 -2.37 5.29 3.16
N TYR A 85 -2.48 5.70 1.89
CA TYR A 85 -3.03 7.00 1.53
C TYR A 85 -4.14 6.82 0.52
N GLN A 86 -5.21 7.58 0.66
CA GLN A 86 -6.17 7.69 -0.41
C GLN A 86 -5.53 8.50 -1.53
N TRP A 87 -5.72 8.05 -2.76
CA TRP A 87 -5.03 8.62 -3.90
C TRP A 87 -6.04 9.19 -4.91
N ASP A 88 -5.77 10.39 -5.36
CA ASP A 88 -6.58 11.05 -6.36
C ASP A 88 -5.66 11.41 -7.52
N ALA A 89 -5.68 10.59 -8.56
CA ALA A 89 -4.78 10.77 -9.70
C ALA A 89 -5.18 12.03 -10.49
N MET A 90 -4.20 12.89 -10.72
CA MET A 90 -4.43 14.09 -11.51
C MET A 90 -3.14 14.53 -12.17
N PRO A 91 -3.24 15.28 -13.29
CA PRO A 91 -2.04 15.83 -13.92
C PRO A 91 -1.30 16.76 -12.97
N ILE A 92 0.02 16.78 -13.12
CA ILE A 92 0.86 17.56 -12.18
C ILE A 92 0.52 19.05 -12.21
N LEU A 93 0.14 19.58 -13.37
CA LEU A 93 -0.23 21.00 -13.44
C LEU A 93 -1.49 21.28 -12.63
N SER A 94 -2.45 20.34 -12.63
CA SER A 94 -3.65 20.50 -11.80
C SER A 94 -3.30 20.45 -10.33
N LEU A 95 -2.35 19.58 -9.96
CA LEU A 95 -1.88 19.49 -8.59
C LEU A 95 -1.22 20.80 -8.14
N LEU A 96 -0.38 21.37 -8.99
CA LEU A 96 0.26 22.64 -8.70
C LEU A 96 -0.78 23.78 -8.57
N GLY A 97 -1.79 23.76 -9.43
CA GLY A 97 -2.86 24.72 -9.35
C GLY A 97 -3.60 24.66 -8.02
N GLN A 98 -3.86 23.45 -7.53
CA GLN A 98 -4.50 23.29 -6.23
C GLN A 98 -3.65 23.86 -5.09
N LYS A 99 -2.35 23.65 -5.18
CA LYS A 99 -1.42 24.16 -4.16
C LYS A 99 -1.36 25.68 -4.15
N GLN A 100 -1.52 26.28 -5.31
CA GLN A 100 -1.41 27.73 -5.46
C GLN A 100 -2.75 28.44 -5.33
N ALA A 101 -3.84 27.69 -5.31
CA ALA A 101 -5.17 28.31 -5.25
C ALA A 101 -5.29 29.17 -4.00
N PRO A 102 -5.81 30.37 -4.12
CA PRO A 102 -6.06 31.20 -2.95
C PRO A 102 -7.09 30.53 -2.05
N GLN A 103 -6.92 30.69 -0.82
CA GLN A 103 -7.81 30.06 0.16
C GLN A 103 -8.65 31.07 0.89
#